data_8ea773cd11d91ac030a9725f108aa7bc
#
_entry.id   8ea773cd11d91ac030a9725f108aa7bc
#
_cell.length_a   1.000
_cell.length_b   1.000
_cell.length_c   1.000
_cell.angle_alpha   90.00
_cell.angle_beta   90.00
_cell.angle_gamma   90.00
#
_symmetry.space_group_name_H-M   'P 1'
#
loop_
_entity.id
_entity.type
_entity.pdbx_description
1 polymer ?
#
loop_
_entity_poly.entity_id
_entity_poly.type
_entity_poly.pdbx_seq_one_letter_code
_entity_poly.pdbx_strand_id
1 'polypeptide(L)'
;MSTIIKTDDLRFSYAAAEGLAPIVLDGVDLEIEAGSFVAVLGHNGSGKSTLAKHMNAILLPTGGKVWVGGMDTADEARLLDIRRTVGMVFQNPDNQIVANVVEEDVAFAPENLGVPPAEIRQRVDAALKAVGMYEYREHAPHLLSGGQKQRVAIAGVIAMAPRCIVLDEPTAMLDPVGRREVLRTIQALNRTSGVTVVLITHHMDEAALADRLVVMADGHVVADGAPKTVFSRVEELRAVGLAVPETVELCYELRQDGLELPLDALSVEECAQALYRLLT
;
A
#
# COMPACT_ATOMS: atom_id res chain seq x y z
N MET A 1 6.65 -15.85 12.00
CA MET A 1 6.53 -15.53 10.55
C MET A 1 7.86 -14.93 10.11
N SER A 2 8.24 -14.97 8.83
CA SER A 2 9.54 -14.42 8.40
C SER A 2 9.35 -12.96 7.99
N THR A 3 10.30 -12.10 8.38
CA THR A 3 10.33 -10.69 7.94
C THR A 3 10.65 -10.61 6.45
N ILE A 4 9.81 -9.87 5.68
CA ILE A 4 10.03 -9.66 4.24
C ILE A 4 10.68 -8.32 3.94
N ILE A 5 10.34 -7.28 4.71
CA ILE A 5 10.94 -5.95 4.62
C ILE A 5 11.36 -5.54 6.04
N LYS A 6 12.58 -5.01 6.16
CA LYS A 6 13.09 -4.45 7.41
C LYS A 6 13.83 -3.15 7.13
N THR A 7 13.57 -2.13 7.93
CA THR A 7 14.37 -0.90 7.98
C THR A 7 14.99 -0.76 9.37
N ASP A 8 16.18 -0.18 9.43
CA ASP A 8 16.94 0.05 10.65
C ASP A 8 17.57 1.44 10.58
N ASP A 9 17.11 2.35 11.43
CA ASP A 9 17.49 3.77 11.47
C ASP A 9 17.45 4.43 10.07
N LEU A 10 16.41 4.09 9.26
CA LEU A 10 16.32 4.56 7.88
C LEU A 10 16.21 6.08 7.84
N ARG A 11 17.20 6.72 7.20
CA ARG A 11 17.23 8.16 6.95
C ARG A 11 17.35 8.44 5.46
N PHE A 12 16.64 9.48 5.02
CA PHE A 12 16.69 9.88 3.63
C PHE A 12 16.46 11.37 3.43
N SER A 13 17.26 11.95 2.55
CA SER A 13 17.09 13.31 2.03
C SER A 13 17.27 13.29 0.52
N TYR A 14 16.40 14.00 -0.22
CA TYR A 14 16.62 14.21 -1.65
C TYR A 14 17.79 15.17 -1.83
N ALA A 15 18.56 14.99 -2.92
CA ALA A 15 19.62 15.94 -3.26
C ALA A 15 19.02 17.34 -3.45
N ALA A 16 19.57 18.33 -2.76
CA ALA A 16 19.20 19.72 -2.97
C ALA A 16 20.02 20.31 -4.12
N ALA A 17 19.40 21.14 -4.96
CA ALA A 17 20.11 21.89 -5.99
C ALA A 17 21.03 22.94 -5.38
N GLU A 18 20.63 23.55 -4.25
CA GLU A 18 21.40 24.48 -3.42
C GLU A 18 20.99 24.34 -1.95
N GLY A 19 21.94 24.38 -1.03
CA GLY A 19 21.71 24.38 0.41
C GLY A 19 21.60 22.99 1.05
N LEU A 20 21.07 22.93 2.29
CA LEU A 20 20.82 21.70 3.03
C LEU A 20 19.56 21.00 2.51
N ALA A 21 19.69 19.75 2.11
CA ALA A 21 18.54 18.94 1.70
C ALA A 21 17.62 18.69 2.90
N PRO A 22 16.29 18.88 2.77
CA PRO A 22 15.36 18.56 3.84
C PRO A 22 15.37 17.06 4.09
N ILE A 23 15.42 16.67 5.36
CA ILE A 23 15.24 15.28 5.79
C ILE A 23 13.79 14.89 5.55
N VAL A 24 13.58 13.79 4.83
CA VAL A 24 12.23 13.28 4.49
C VAL A 24 11.88 12.04 5.32
N LEU A 25 12.89 11.22 5.63
CA LEU A 25 12.77 10.10 6.58
C LEU A 25 13.90 10.27 7.61
N ASP A 26 13.56 10.13 8.88
CA ASP A 26 14.49 10.31 9.99
C ASP A 26 14.31 9.24 11.05
N GLY A 27 15.18 8.22 11.02
CA GLY A 27 15.19 7.15 12.00
C GLY A 27 13.96 6.23 11.91
N VAL A 28 13.56 5.80 10.70
CA VAL A 28 12.42 4.90 10.54
C VAL A 28 12.84 3.46 10.74
N ASP A 29 12.35 2.85 11.84
CA ASP A 29 12.46 1.42 12.15
C ASP A 29 11.12 0.74 11.86
N LEU A 30 11.12 -0.22 10.93
CA LEU A 30 9.92 -0.94 10.52
C LEU A 30 10.27 -2.37 10.11
N GLU A 31 9.48 -3.33 10.58
CA GLU A 31 9.54 -4.73 10.12
C GLU A 31 8.17 -5.13 9.57
N ILE A 32 8.13 -5.67 8.36
CA ILE A 32 6.92 -6.19 7.71
C ILE A 32 7.04 -7.70 7.59
N GLU A 33 6.07 -8.41 8.14
CA GLU A 33 6.01 -9.88 8.08
C GLU A 33 5.45 -10.37 6.75
N ALA A 34 5.97 -11.51 6.28
CA ALA A 34 5.49 -12.15 5.07
C ALA A 34 4.03 -12.60 5.23
N GLY A 35 3.20 -12.32 4.21
CA GLY A 35 1.78 -12.65 4.16
C GLY A 35 0.87 -11.66 4.89
N SER A 36 1.40 -10.63 5.58
CA SER A 36 0.59 -9.61 6.25
C SER A 36 0.01 -8.60 5.25
N PHE A 37 -1.11 -7.98 5.63
CA PHE A 37 -1.64 -6.77 5.00
C PHE A 37 -1.38 -5.57 5.91
N VAL A 38 -0.44 -4.72 5.54
CA VAL A 38 -0.04 -3.54 6.30
C VAL A 38 -0.49 -2.28 5.56
N ALA A 39 -1.16 -1.36 6.25
CA ALA A 39 -1.42 -0.03 5.76
C ALA A 39 -0.40 0.96 6.35
N VAL A 40 0.11 1.88 5.52
CA VAL A 40 0.93 3.02 5.96
C VAL A 40 0.12 4.28 5.73
N LEU A 41 -0.32 4.91 6.82
CA LEU A 41 -1.17 6.09 6.85
C LEU A 41 -0.35 7.33 7.22
N GLY A 42 -0.72 8.50 6.72
CA GLY A 42 -0.12 9.77 7.09
C GLY A 42 -0.62 10.89 6.18
N HIS A 43 -0.42 12.14 6.57
CA HIS A 43 -0.74 13.30 5.72
C HIS A 43 0.22 13.41 4.51
N ASN A 44 -0.11 14.27 3.55
CA ASN A 44 0.76 14.53 2.41
C ASN A 44 2.08 15.15 2.88
N GLY A 45 3.19 14.62 2.38
CA GLY A 45 4.54 15.05 2.79
C GLY A 45 5.10 14.32 4.02
N SER A 46 4.37 13.41 4.68
CA SER A 46 4.89 12.65 5.84
C SER A 46 5.98 11.61 5.53
N GLY A 47 6.36 11.42 4.26
CA GLY A 47 7.41 10.50 3.85
C GLY A 47 6.95 9.12 3.35
N LYS A 48 5.65 8.81 3.32
CA LYS A 48 5.09 7.49 2.93
C LYS A 48 5.57 6.97 1.56
N SER A 49 5.40 7.78 0.51
CA SER A 49 5.83 7.39 -0.85
C SER A 49 7.36 7.27 -0.96
N THR A 50 8.10 8.02 -0.15
CA THR A 50 9.55 7.90 -0.04
C THR A 50 9.91 6.58 0.63
N LEU A 51 9.26 6.22 1.74
CA LEU A 51 9.40 4.91 2.39
C LEU A 51 9.06 3.76 1.44
N ALA A 52 7.94 3.86 0.70
CA ALA A 52 7.54 2.87 -0.31
C ALA A 52 8.63 2.61 -1.36
N LYS A 53 9.27 3.66 -1.87
CA LYS A 53 10.35 3.56 -2.86
C LYS A 53 11.63 2.92 -2.31
N HIS A 54 11.87 2.97 -1.01
CA HIS A 54 12.97 2.23 -0.36
C HIS A 54 12.67 0.73 -0.26
N MET A 55 11.39 0.34 -0.10
CA MET A 55 10.98 -1.07 -0.04
C MET A 55 11.19 -1.84 -1.36
N ASN A 56 11.38 -1.14 -2.48
CA ASN A 56 11.66 -1.73 -3.80
C ASN A 56 13.06 -1.35 -4.34
N ALA A 57 13.90 -0.72 -3.52
CA ALA A 57 15.21 -0.20 -3.91
C ALA A 57 15.17 0.74 -5.14
N ILE A 58 14.09 1.54 -5.28
CA ILE A 58 14.03 2.67 -6.23
C ILE A 58 14.84 3.84 -5.65
N LEU A 59 14.74 4.04 -4.33
CA LEU A 59 15.57 4.94 -3.58
C LEU A 59 16.47 4.13 -2.64
N LEU A 60 17.69 4.59 -2.45
CA LEU A 60 18.63 4.01 -1.49
C LEU A 60 18.75 4.94 -0.27
N PRO A 61 18.90 4.39 0.94
CA PRO A 61 19.01 5.19 2.15
C PRO A 61 20.25 6.10 2.12
N THR A 62 20.11 7.31 2.66
CA THR A 62 21.25 8.20 2.94
C THR A 62 21.88 7.93 4.30
N GLY A 63 21.15 7.21 5.18
CA GLY A 63 21.60 6.71 6.47
C GLY A 63 20.74 5.52 6.91
N GLY A 64 21.29 4.69 7.80
CA GLY A 64 20.65 3.44 8.19
C GLY A 64 20.67 2.38 7.09
N LYS A 65 19.77 1.40 7.16
CA LYS A 65 19.70 0.27 6.22
C LYS A 65 18.29 -0.18 5.92
N VAL A 66 18.11 -0.78 4.74
CA VAL A 66 16.86 -1.44 4.32
C VAL A 66 17.19 -2.83 3.78
N TRP A 67 16.43 -3.83 4.24
CA TRP A 67 16.52 -5.21 3.74
C TRP A 67 15.18 -5.65 3.15
N VAL A 68 15.27 -6.40 2.06
CA VAL A 68 14.15 -7.02 1.37
C VAL A 68 14.43 -8.50 1.19
N GLY A 69 13.63 -9.36 1.82
CA GLY A 69 13.86 -10.80 1.82
C GLY A 69 15.24 -11.20 2.36
N GLY A 70 15.81 -10.41 3.28
CA GLY A 70 17.15 -10.57 3.84
C GLY A 70 18.28 -10.00 2.98
N MET A 71 17.98 -9.43 1.80
CA MET A 71 18.96 -8.77 0.92
C MET A 71 19.08 -7.28 1.27
N ASP A 72 20.28 -6.76 1.45
CA ASP A 72 20.54 -5.32 1.64
C ASP A 72 20.25 -4.58 0.34
N THR A 73 19.43 -3.51 0.39
CA THR A 73 19.06 -2.73 -0.80
C THR A 73 20.24 -1.93 -1.37
N ALA A 74 21.30 -1.72 -0.61
CA ALA A 74 22.53 -1.07 -1.06
C ALA A 74 23.42 -2.00 -1.90
N ASP A 75 23.16 -3.31 -1.93
CA ASP A 75 23.91 -4.27 -2.76
C ASP A 75 23.37 -4.25 -4.19
N GLU A 76 24.08 -3.58 -5.08
CA GLU A 76 23.72 -3.46 -6.50
C GLU A 76 23.57 -4.81 -7.20
N ALA A 77 24.34 -5.85 -6.80
CA ALA A 77 24.23 -7.19 -7.37
C ALA A 77 22.88 -7.85 -7.04
N ARG A 78 22.17 -7.39 -6.03
CA ARG A 78 20.87 -7.93 -5.58
C ARG A 78 19.67 -7.12 -6.07
N LEU A 79 19.86 -5.99 -6.75
CA LEU A 79 18.74 -5.11 -7.15
C LEU A 79 17.65 -5.84 -7.94
N LEU A 80 18.03 -6.73 -8.87
CA LEU A 80 17.05 -7.48 -9.65
C LEU A 80 16.23 -8.45 -8.79
N ASP A 81 16.88 -9.15 -7.86
CA ASP A 81 16.23 -10.09 -6.94
C ASP A 81 15.31 -9.36 -5.95
N ILE A 82 15.72 -8.16 -5.48
CA ILE A 82 14.90 -7.29 -4.66
C ILE A 82 13.63 -6.88 -5.40
N ARG A 83 13.76 -6.39 -6.65
CA ARG A 83 12.63 -5.96 -7.48
C ARG A 83 11.74 -7.11 -7.93
N ARG A 84 12.25 -8.32 -8.03
CA ARG A 84 11.45 -9.55 -8.19
C ARG A 84 10.67 -9.89 -6.92
N THR A 85 11.26 -9.64 -5.75
CA THR A 85 10.66 -9.97 -4.46
C THR A 85 9.55 -8.99 -4.10
N VAL A 86 9.76 -7.69 -4.32
CA VAL A 86 8.80 -6.62 -4.01
C VAL A 86 8.43 -5.86 -5.28
N GLY A 87 7.21 -6.08 -5.75
CA GLY A 87 6.62 -5.30 -6.84
C GLY A 87 6.05 -3.98 -6.33
N MET A 88 6.06 -2.93 -7.16
CA MET A 88 5.50 -1.63 -6.80
C MET A 88 4.46 -1.18 -7.82
N VAL A 89 3.33 -0.67 -7.30
CA VAL A 89 2.26 -0.03 -8.07
C VAL A 89 2.22 1.45 -7.70
N PHE A 90 2.31 2.33 -8.69
CA PHE A 90 2.34 3.77 -8.49
C PHE A 90 0.93 4.38 -8.47
N GLN A 91 0.83 5.59 -7.92
CA GLN A 91 -0.40 6.35 -7.78
C GLN A 91 -1.11 6.59 -9.13
N ASN A 92 -0.36 6.93 -10.17
CA ASN A 92 -0.91 7.17 -11.50
C ASN A 92 -0.59 5.99 -12.43
N PRO A 93 -1.61 5.20 -12.86
CA PRO A 93 -1.40 4.08 -13.76
C PRO A 93 -0.90 4.49 -15.16
N ASP A 94 -1.19 5.71 -15.63
CA ASP A 94 -0.70 6.19 -16.93
C ASP A 94 0.83 6.36 -16.97
N ASN A 95 1.47 6.52 -15.82
CA ASN A 95 2.94 6.56 -15.71
C ASN A 95 3.57 5.15 -15.65
N GLN A 96 2.77 4.11 -15.49
CA GLN A 96 3.23 2.74 -15.35
C GLN A 96 2.95 1.90 -16.59
N ILE A 97 1.80 2.11 -17.24
CA ILE A 97 1.40 1.40 -18.47
C ILE A 97 2.23 1.93 -19.64
N VAL A 98 2.95 1.03 -20.32
CA VAL A 98 3.90 1.37 -21.39
C VAL A 98 3.52 0.75 -22.76
N ALA A 99 2.72 -0.31 -22.79
CA ALA A 99 2.32 -0.97 -24.02
C ALA A 99 0.99 -0.42 -24.58
N ASN A 100 0.74 -0.71 -25.86
CA ASN A 100 -0.48 -0.30 -26.56
C ASN A 100 -1.63 -1.31 -26.42
N VAL A 101 -1.36 -2.51 -25.89
CA VAL A 101 -2.31 -3.59 -25.66
C VAL A 101 -2.17 -4.05 -24.22
N VAL A 102 -3.29 -4.31 -23.55
CA VAL A 102 -3.33 -4.68 -22.12
C VAL A 102 -2.50 -5.93 -21.83
N GLU A 103 -2.64 -7.01 -22.59
CA GLU A 103 -1.87 -8.24 -22.32
C GLU A 103 -0.38 -8.09 -22.58
N GLU A 104 0.02 -7.23 -23.51
CA GLU A 104 1.44 -6.90 -23.76
C GLU A 104 2.03 -6.12 -22.60
N ASP A 105 1.26 -5.19 -22.00
CA ASP A 105 1.68 -4.44 -20.83
C ASP A 105 1.88 -5.35 -19.61
N VAL A 106 0.96 -6.29 -19.39
CA VAL A 106 1.06 -7.27 -18.30
C VAL A 106 2.21 -8.26 -18.54
N ALA A 107 2.55 -8.57 -19.81
CA ALA A 107 3.67 -9.44 -20.17
C ALA A 107 5.03 -8.76 -20.01
N PHE A 108 5.08 -7.42 -20.06
CA PHE A 108 6.32 -6.63 -20.13
C PHE A 108 7.31 -6.97 -18.98
N ALA A 109 6.81 -7.05 -17.75
CA ALA A 109 7.68 -7.33 -16.61
C ALA A 109 8.19 -8.79 -16.59
N PRO A 110 7.37 -9.84 -16.76
CA PRO A 110 7.86 -11.22 -16.91
C PRO A 110 8.85 -11.40 -18.06
N GLU A 111 8.66 -10.73 -19.19
CA GLU A 111 9.59 -10.78 -20.33
C GLU A 111 10.97 -10.23 -19.94
N ASN A 112 11.01 -9.06 -19.31
CA ASN A 112 12.26 -8.45 -18.82
C ASN A 112 12.95 -9.29 -17.74
N LEU A 113 12.20 -10.11 -17.01
CA LEU A 113 12.72 -11.06 -16.04
C LEU A 113 13.23 -12.36 -16.66
N GLY A 114 13.11 -12.54 -18.00
CA GLY A 114 13.55 -13.72 -18.72
C GLY A 114 12.70 -14.97 -18.45
N VAL A 115 11.42 -14.78 -18.11
CA VAL A 115 10.47 -15.90 -17.93
C VAL A 115 10.22 -16.56 -19.31
N PRO A 116 10.16 -17.92 -19.38
CA PRO A 116 9.88 -18.60 -20.64
C PRO A 116 8.52 -18.21 -21.25
N PRO A 117 8.40 -18.03 -22.60
CA PRO A 117 7.19 -17.55 -23.25
C PRO A 117 5.90 -18.31 -22.90
N ALA A 118 5.97 -19.64 -22.80
CA ALA A 118 4.82 -20.46 -22.40
C ALA A 118 4.34 -20.19 -20.98
N GLU A 119 5.24 -19.86 -20.07
CA GLU A 119 4.94 -19.50 -18.70
C GLU A 119 4.43 -18.04 -18.60
N ILE A 120 4.97 -17.12 -19.43
CA ILE A 120 4.48 -15.74 -19.52
C ILE A 120 2.99 -15.74 -19.85
N ARG A 121 2.54 -16.48 -20.87
CA ARG A 121 1.12 -16.56 -21.24
C ARG A 121 0.25 -17.00 -20.06
N GLN A 122 0.69 -18.02 -19.34
CA GLN A 122 -0.04 -18.51 -18.16
C GLN A 122 -0.12 -17.46 -17.05
N ARG A 123 0.99 -16.75 -16.76
CA ARG A 123 1.06 -15.71 -15.75
C ARG A 123 0.19 -14.50 -16.10
N VAL A 124 0.21 -14.06 -17.35
CA VAL A 124 -0.61 -12.95 -17.87
C VAL A 124 -2.09 -13.29 -17.74
N ASP A 125 -2.51 -14.46 -18.21
CA ASP A 125 -3.90 -14.89 -18.11
C ASP A 125 -4.38 -14.98 -16.65
N ALA A 126 -3.55 -15.55 -15.78
CA ALA A 126 -3.87 -15.68 -14.35
C ALA A 126 -3.96 -14.30 -13.68
N ALA A 127 -3.02 -13.39 -13.96
CA ALA A 127 -2.99 -12.05 -13.41
C ALA A 127 -4.21 -11.23 -13.85
N LEU A 128 -4.54 -11.23 -15.15
CA LEU A 128 -5.71 -10.52 -15.69
C LEU A 128 -7.03 -11.07 -15.13
N LYS A 129 -7.14 -12.39 -14.94
CA LYS A 129 -8.30 -13.01 -14.27
C LYS A 129 -8.41 -12.60 -12.82
N ALA A 130 -7.30 -12.56 -12.08
CA ALA A 130 -7.27 -12.20 -10.67
C ALA A 130 -7.76 -10.76 -10.42
N VAL A 131 -7.52 -9.84 -11.36
CA VAL A 131 -7.98 -8.45 -11.28
C VAL A 131 -9.28 -8.17 -12.04
N GLY A 132 -9.91 -9.21 -12.64
CA GLY A 132 -11.16 -9.06 -13.41
C GLY A 132 -11.01 -8.28 -14.71
N MET A 133 -9.83 -8.35 -15.36
CA MET A 133 -9.53 -7.62 -16.61
C MET A 133 -9.28 -8.52 -17.82
N TYR A 134 -9.52 -9.83 -17.69
CA TYR A 134 -9.22 -10.79 -18.75
C TYR A 134 -9.95 -10.51 -20.09
N GLU A 135 -11.21 -10.07 -20.02
CA GLU A 135 -12.00 -9.74 -21.23
C GLU A 135 -11.50 -8.49 -21.95
N TYR A 136 -10.65 -7.69 -21.27
CA TYR A 136 -10.04 -6.48 -21.83
C TYR A 136 -8.61 -6.70 -22.34
N ARG A 137 -8.08 -7.95 -22.35
CA ARG A 137 -6.69 -8.26 -22.65
C ARG A 137 -6.18 -7.74 -24.01
N GLU A 138 -7.06 -7.71 -25.02
CA GLU A 138 -6.76 -7.25 -26.38
C GLU A 138 -7.09 -5.76 -26.60
N HIS A 139 -7.58 -5.07 -25.54
CA HIS A 139 -7.94 -3.65 -25.65
C HIS A 139 -6.71 -2.76 -25.53
N ALA A 140 -6.83 -1.56 -26.09
CA ALA A 140 -5.84 -0.52 -25.89
C ALA A 140 -6.06 0.15 -24.50
N PRO A 141 -5.01 0.35 -23.69
CA PRO A 141 -5.14 0.92 -22.36
C PRO A 141 -5.80 2.30 -22.30
N HIS A 142 -5.65 3.13 -23.34
CA HIS A 142 -6.27 4.46 -23.38
C HIS A 142 -7.80 4.44 -23.49
N LEU A 143 -8.41 3.27 -23.83
CA LEU A 143 -9.86 3.08 -23.85
C LEU A 143 -10.43 2.68 -22.49
N LEU A 144 -9.59 2.41 -21.50
CA LEU A 144 -9.98 1.95 -20.18
C LEU A 144 -10.26 3.12 -19.22
N SER A 145 -11.19 2.90 -18.27
CA SER A 145 -11.38 3.83 -17.15
C SER A 145 -10.16 3.84 -16.22
N GLY A 146 -10.01 4.88 -15.39
CA GLY A 146 -8.90 4.95 -14.42
C GLY A 146 -8.81 3.73 -13.52
N GLY A 147 -9.94 3.24 -12.99
CA GLY A 147 -9.98 2.01 -12.17
C GLY A 147 -9.59 0.74 -12.94
N GLN A 148 -9.95 0.65 -14.22
CA GLN A 148 -9.52 -0.45 -15.09
C GLN A 148 -8.02 -0.39 -15.35
N LYS A 149 -7.48 0.80 -15.67
CA LYS A 149 -6.02 1.01 -15.84
C LYS A 149 -5.26 0.62 -14.58
N GLN A 150 -5.75 1.03 -13.41
CA GLN A 150 -5.11 0.67 -12.14
C GLN A 150 -5.09 -0.84 -11.91
N ARG A 151 -6.18 -1.55 -12.24
CA ARG A 151 -6.20 -3.01 -12.15
C ARG A 151 -5.25 -3.67 -13.17
N VAL A 152 -5.09 -3.11 -14.36
CA VAL A 152 -4.07 -3.57 -15.33
C VAL A 152 -2.66 -3.36 -14.77
N ALA A 153 -2.36 -2.19 -14.20
CA ALA A 153 -1.07 -1.93 -13.55
C ALA A 153 -0.78 -2.91 -12.40
N ILE A 154 -1.80 -3.23 -11.59
CA ILE A 154 -1.70 -4.27 -10.56
C ILE A 154 -1.45 -5.65 -11.20
N ALA A 155 -2.13 -6.00 -12.31
CA ALA A 155 -1.92 -7.27 -13.01
C ALA A 155 -0.49 -7.41 -13.52
N GLY A 156 0.11 -6.35 -14.08
CA GLY A 156 1.51 -6.32 -14.51
C GLY A 156 2.48 -6.66 -13.38
N VAL A 157 2.20 -6.15 -12.17
CA VAL A 157 3.01 -6.46 -10.99
C VAL A 157 2.76 -7.92 -10.53
N ILE A 158 1.52 -8.39 -10.52
CA ILE A 158 1.18 -9.77 -10.13
C ILE A 158 1.82 -10.80 -11.06
N ALA A 159 1.89 -10.51 -12.36
CA ALA A 159 2.49 -11.41 -13.37
C ALA A 159 3.97 -11.71 -13.12
N MET A 160 4.67 -10.84 -12.37
CA MET A 160 6.04 -11.10 -11.88
C MET A 160 6.09 -12.20 -10.81
N ALA A 161 4.94 -12.55 -10.20
CA ALA A 161 4.81 -13.44 -9.03
C ALA A 161 5.66 -12.97 -7.82
N PRO A 162 5.52 -11.70 -7.38
CA PRO A 162 6.28 -11.16 -6.27
C PRO A 162 5.82 -11.75 -4.94
N ARG A 163 6.68 -11.70 -3.91
CA ARG A 163 6.32 -12.08 -2.53
C ARG A 163 5.63 -10.96 -1.75
N CYS A 164 5.83 -9.71 -2.21
CA CYS A 164 5.23 -8.53 -1.62
C CYS A 164 4.84 -7.53 -2.73
N ILE A 165 3.72 -6.84 -2.55
CA ILE A 165 3.29 -5.75 -3.41
C ILE A 165 3.14 -4.49 -2.56
N VAL A 166 3.86 -3.43 -2.94
CA VAL A 166 3.72 -2.09 -2.36
C VAL A 166 2.85 -1.26 -3.30
N LEU A 167 1.77 -0.71 -2.80
CA LEU A 167 0.83 0.10 -3.57
C LEU A 167 0.85 1.54 -3.01
N ASP A 168 1.33 2.47 -3.82
CA ASP A 168 1.45 3.88 -3.44
C ASP A 168 0.19 4.64 -3.89
N GLU A 169 -0.73 4.88 -2.96
CA GLU A 169 -2.02 5.57 -3.16
C GLU A 169 -2.81 5.04 -4.39
N PRO A 170 -3.05 3.72 -4.51
CA PRO A 170 -3.57 3.11 -5.74
C PRO A 170 -5.00 3.54 -6.09
N THR A 171 -5.68 4.27 -5.22
CA THR A 171 -7.08 4.65 -5.35
C THR A 171 -7.30 6.16 -5.46
N ALA A 172 -6.23 6.97 -5.34
CA ALA A 172 -6.32 8.43 -5.24
C ALA A 172 -7.00 9.12 -6.45
N MET A 173 -6.91 8.49 -7.64
CA MET A 173 -7.45 9.05 -8.90
C MET A 173 -8.74 8.34 -9.35
N LEU A 174 -9.38 7.57 -8.48
CA LEU A 174 -10.52 6.72 -8.84
C LEU A 174 -11.83 7.26 -8.29
N ASP A 175 -12.89 7.02 -9.03
CA ASP A 175 -14.25 7.19 -8.54
C ASP A 175 -14.59 6.16 -7.43
N PRO A 176 -15.66 6.35 -6.65
CA PRO A 176 -15.99 5.45 -5.54
C PRO A 176 -16.21 3.99 -5.94
N VAL A 177 -16.62 3.72 -7.19
CA VAL A 177 -16.83 2.34 -7.68
C VAL A 177 -15.47 1.70 -7.98
N GLY A 178 -14.64 2.35 -8.79
CA GLY A 178 -13.30 1.89 -9.13
C GLY A 178 -12.43 1.68 -7.89
N ARG A 179 -12.53 2.59 -6.89
CA ARG A 179 -11.85 2.47 -5.60
C ARG A 179 -12.22 1.16 -4.88
N ARG A 180 -13.52 0.88 -4.73
CA ARG A 180 -13.97 -0.38 -4.10
C ARG A 180 -13.51 -1.62 -4.84
N GLU A 181 -13.49 -1.60 -6.18
CA GLU A 181 -13.04 -2.73 -7.00
C GLU A 181 -11.54 -2.99 -6.81
N VAL A 182 -10.71 -1.94 -6.81
CA VAL A 182 -9.26 -2.04 -6.58
C VAL A 182 -8.98 -2.56 -5.16
N LEU A 183 -9.64 -2.04 -4.13
CA LEU A 183 -9.46 -2.50 -2.74
C LEU A 183 -9.87 -3.97 -2.57
N ARG A 184 -10.99 -4.40 -3.17
CA ARG A 184 -11.39 -5.82 -3.18
C ARG A 184 -10.35 -6.71 -3.85
N THR A 185 -9.77 -6.26 -4.96
CA THR A 185 -8.70 -6.97 -5.67
C THR A 185 -7.47 -7.13 -4.76
N ILE A 186 -7.03 -6.07 -4.11
CA ILE A 186 -5.89 -6.07 -3.18
C ILE A 186 -6.13 -7.04 -2.02
N GLN A 187 -7.30 -6.97 -1.38
CA GLN A 187 -7.68 -7.88 -0.29
C GLN A 187 -7.72 -9.35 -0.74
N ALA A 188 -8.28 -9.61 -1.93
CA ALA A 188 -8.34 -10.96 -2.49
C ALA A 188 -6.93 -11.51 -2.72
N LEU A 189 -6.01 -10.73 -3.28
CA LEU A 189 -4.62 -11.13 -3.50
C LEU A 189 -3.92 -11.52 -2.21
N ASN A 190 -4.06 -10.73 -1.15
CA ASN A 190 -3.48 -11.05 0.14
C ASN A 190 -4.07 -12.36 0.70
N ARG A 191 -5.40 -12.44 0.79
CA ARG A 191 -6.10 -13.56 1.44
C ARG A 191 -6.00 -14.89 0.68
N THR A 192 -6.05 -14.87 -0.66
CA THR A 192 -6.09 -16.09 -1.48
C THR A 192 -4.72 -16.55 -1.93
N SER A 193 -3.80 -15.63 -2.18
CA SER A 193 -2.46 -15.94 -2.70
C SER A 193 -1.36 -15.82 -1.65
N GLY A 194 -1.67 -15.33 -0.44
CA GLY A 194 -0.71 -15.16 0.64
C GLY A 194 0.39 -14.11 0.34
N VAL A 195 0.18 -13.27 -0.68
CA VAL A 195 1.10 -12.19 -1.03
C VAL A 195 1.06 -11.12 0.05
N THR A 196 2.22 -10.67 0.51
CA THR A 196 2.31 -9.54 1.43
C THR A 196 1.84 -8.27 0.74
N VAL A 197 1.03 -7.48 1.40
CA VAL A 197 0.54 -6.20 0.88
C VAL A 197 0.97 -5.06 1.78
N VAL A 198 1.56 -4.03 1.18
CA VAL A 198 1.81 -2.73 1.82
C VAL A 198 1.02 -1.68 1.07
N LEU A 199 -0.01 -1.15 1.71
CA LEU A 199 -0.90 -0.13 1.15
C LEU A 199 -0.55 1.24 1.72
N ILE A 200 0.00 2.11 0.89
CA ILE A 200 0.18 3.52 1.24
C ILE A 200 -1.13 4.25 0.93
N THR A 201 -1.67 4.95 1.91
CA THR A 201 -2.91 5.71 1.74
C THR A 201 -2.99 6.88 2.71
N HIS A 202 -3.83 7.85 2.40
CA HIS A 202 -4.27 8.91 3.31
C HIS A 202 -5.76 8.75 3.69
N HIS A 203 -6.40 7.66 3.25
CA HIS A 203 -7.80 7.35 3.51
C HIS A 203 -7.95 6.39 4.69
N MET A 204 -8.70 6.79 5.71
CA MET A 204 -8.88 6.02 6.96
C MET A 204 -9.64 4.72 6.74
N ASP A 205 -10.66 4.73 5.88
CA ASP A 205 -11.46 3.58 5.50
C ASP A 205 -10.66 2.49 4.77
N GLU A 206 -9.66 2.87 3.98
CA GLU A 206 -8.74 1.93 3.35
C GLU A 206 -7.76 1.32 4.38
N ALA A 207 -7.19 2.18 5.22
CA ALA A 207 -6.27 1.77 6.27
C ALA A 207 -6.93 0.83 7.30
N ALA A 208 -8.23 1.00 7.55
CA ALA A 208 -9.02 0.13 8.42
C ALA A 208 -9.17 -1.31 7.90
N LEU A 209 -8.91 -1.56 6.59
CA LEU A 209 -9.00 -2.89 5.99
C LEU A 209 -7.77 -3.76 6.24
N ALA A 210 -6.66 -3.18 6.72
CA ALA A 210 -5.40 -3.88 6.95
C ALA A 210 -5.38 -4.66 8.27
N ASP A 211 -4.46 -5.62 8.38
CA ASP A 211 -4.20 -6.34 9.64
C ASP A 211 -3.39 -5.48 10.62
N ARG A 212 -2.54 -4.59 10.09
CA ARG A 212 -1.66 -3.69 10.84
C ARG A 212 -1.63 -2.31 10.19
N LEU A 213 -1.66 -1.29 11.03
CA LEU A 213 -1.62 0.11 10.65
C LEU A 213 -0.35 0.76 11.21
N VAL A 214 0.46 1.30 10.33
CA VAL A 214 1.63 2.13 10.61
C VAL A 214 1.28 3.57 10.29
N VAL A 215 1.44 4.48 11.23
CA VAL A 215 1.16 5.91 11.03
C VAL A 215 2.46 6.67 10.93
N MET A 216 2.60 7.47 9.88
CA MET A 216 3.74 8.32 9.64
C MET A 216 3.38 9.81 9.75
N ALA A 217 4.22 10.56 10.47
CA ALA A 217 4.18 12.01 10.50
C ALA A 217 5.64 12.55 10.50
N ASP A 218 5.88 13.61 9.74
CA ASP A 218 7.17 14.33 9.69
C ASP A 218 8.40 13.41 9.55
N GLY A 219 8.28 12.38 8.71
CA GLY A 219 9.38 11.44 8.44
C GLY A 219 9.60 10.35 9.48
N HIS A 220 8.75 10.25 10.51
CA HIS A 220 8.85 9.25 11.59
C HIS A 220 7.64 8.34 11.62
N VAL A 221 7.79 7.14 12.21
CA VAL A 221 6.67 6.29 12.61
C VAL A 221 6.19 6.76 13.99
N VAL A 222 4.94 7.24 14.07
CA VAL A 222 4.35 7.80 15.30
C VAL A 222 3.37 6.84 15.98
N ALA A 223 2.80 5.89 15.24
CA ALA A 223 1.99 4.81 15.80
C ALA A 223 2.11 3.55 14.94
N ASP A 224 1.98 2.39 15.58
CA ASP A 224 2.06 1.07 14.97
C ASP A 224 1.22 0.07 15.76
N GLY A 225 0.35 -0.67 15.10
CA GLY A 225 -0.52 -1.66 15.74
C GLY A 225 -1.72 -2.06 14.92
N ALA A 226 -2.65 -2.79 15.53
CA ALA A 226 -3.92 -3.13 14.90
C ALA A 226 -4.74 -1.85 14.64
N PRO A 227 -5.46 -1.73 13.50
CA PRO A 227 -6.26 -0.54 13.17
C PRO A 227 -7.20 -0.10 14.29
N LYS A 228 -7.91 -1.03 14.94
CA LYS A 228 -8.79 -0.74 16.08
C LYS A 228 -8.05 -0.04 17.23
N THR A 229 -6.84 -0.49 17.54
CA THR A 229 -6.02 0.09 18.62
C THR A 229 -5.45 1.46 18.25
N VAL A 230 -5.02 1.62 16.99
CA VAL A 230 -4.43 2.88 16.54
C VAL A 230 -5.51 3.96 16.40
N PHE A 231 -6.63 3.64 15.73
CA PHE A 231 -7.71 4.61 15.54
C PHE A 231 -8.47 4.99 16.82
N SER A 232 -8.41 4.16 17.88
CA SER A 232 -8.98 4.54 19.18
C SER A 232 -8.22 5.66 19.89
N ARG A 233 -6.99 5.99 19.43
CA ARG A 233 -6.16 7.09 19.97
C ARG A 233 -6.46 8.41 19.25
N VAL A 234 -7.72 8.84 19.29
CA VAL A 234 -8.24 9.97 18.50
C VAL A 234 -7.42 11.25 18.70
N GLU A 235 -7.12 11.62 19.95
CA GLU A 235 -6.39 12.84 20.27
C GLU A 235 -4.93 12.81 19.77
N GLU A 236 -4.26 11.64 19.87
CA GLU A 236 -2.89 11.47 19.38
C GLU A 236 -2.83 11.63 17.86
N LEU A 237 -3.80 11.06 17.13
CA LEU A 237 -3.88 11.18 15.68
C LEU A 237 -4.22 12.60 15.23
N ARG A 238 -5.14 13.27 15.91
CA ARG A 238 -5.48 14.69 15.68
C ARG A 238 -4.27 15.61 15.93
N ALA A 239 -3.45 15.33 16.95
CA ALA A 239 -2.24 16.09 17.26
C ALA A 239 -1.19 16.06 16.13
N VAL A 240 -1.17 14.99 15.32
CA VAL A 240 -0.30 14.86 14.14
C VAL A 240 -1.03 15.19 12.82
N GLY A 241 -2.19 15.85 12.88
CA GLY A 241 -2.94 16.32 11.73
C GLY A 241 -3.69 15.23 10.96
N LEU A 242 -3.96 14.08 11.59
CA LEU A 242 -4.72 12.99 10.99
C LEU A 242 -6.14 12.92 11.55
N ALA A 243 -7.09 12.59 10.69
CA ALA A 243 -8.44 12.23 11.09
C ALA A 243 -8.49 10.75 11.52
N VAL A 244 -9.64 10.33 12.05
CA VAL A 244 -9.99 8.93 12.29
C VAL A 244 -11.18 8.54 11.39
N PRO A 245 -11.52 7.23 11.25
CA PRO A 245 -12.74 6.83 10.55
C PRO A 245 -13.98 7.56 11.09
N GLU A 246 -14.92 7.92 10.21
CA GLU A 246 -16.14 8.66 10.59
C GLU A 246 -16.94 7.99 11.71
N THR A 247 -16.93 6.65 11.76
CA THR A 247 -17.58 5.86 12.82
C THR A 247 -16.92 6.05 14.19
N VAL A 248 -15.58 6.10 14.22
CA VAL A 248 -14.80 6.38 15.43
C VAL A 248 -15.00 7.83 15.87
N GLU A 249 -14.98 8.75 14.92
CA GLU A 249 -15.25 10.18 15.14
C GLU A 249 -16.61 10.39 15.81
N LEU A 250 -17.66 9.77 15.25
CA LEU A 250 -19.02 9.84 15.83
C LEU A 250 -19.04 9.27 17.26
N CYS A 251 -18.45 8.11 17.48
CA CYS A 251 -18.38 7.53 18.83
C CYS A 251 -17.61 8.42 19.81
N TYR A 252 -16.53 9.05 19.34
CA TYR A 252 -15.72 9.96 20.15
C TYR A 252 -16.52 11.23 20.56
N GLU A 253 -17.19 11.89 19.63
CA GLU A 253 -18.03 13.08 19.91
C GLU A 253 -19.18 12.74 20.88
N LEU A 254 -19.86 11.62 20.66
CA LEU A 254 -20.92 11.16 21.58
C LEU A 254 -20.38 10.81 22.99
N ARG A 255 -19.13 10.37 23.11
CA ARG A 255 -18.48 10.19 24.43
C ARG A 255 -18.24 11.50 25.15
N GLN A 256 -17.91 12.57 24.42
CA GLN A 256 -17.78 13.91 25.03
C GLN A 256 -19.11 14.40 25.60
N ASP A 257 -20.24 13.96 25.00
CA ASP A 257 -21.59 14.24 25.49
C ASP A 257 -22.04 13.29 26.62
N GLY A 258 -21.16 12.41 27.11
CA GLY A 258 -21.39 11.52 28.27
C GLY A 258 -21.94 10.14 27.92
N LEU A 259 -21.94 9.73 26.66
CA LEU A 259 -22.37 8.38 26.25
C LEU A 259 -21.19 7.41 26.27
N GLU A 260 -21.39 6.21 26.85
CA GLU A 260 -20.33 5.18 26.93
C GLU A 260 -20.29 4.34 25.63
N LEU A 261 -19.57 4.83 24.61
CA LEU A 261 -19.40 4.14 23.31
C LEU A 261 -17.94 3.67 23.12
N PRO A 262 -17.73 2.53 22.44
CA PRO A 262 -16.38 2.06 22.10
C PRO A 262 -15.76 2.94 21.01
N LEU A 263 -14.42 3.16 21.05
CA LEU A 263 -13.69 3.90 20.01
C LEU A 263 -13.01 2.97 18.97
N ASP A 264 -13.37 1.70 18.96
CA ASP A 264 -12.82 0.68 18.06
C ASP A 264 -13.82 0.19 17.00
N ALA A 265 -14.95 0.87 16.86
CA ALA A 265 -15.97 0.59 15.83
C ALA A 265 -15.53 1.18 14.48
N LEU A 266 -14.84 0.38 13.66
CA LEU A 266 -14.30 0.82 12.37
C LEU A 266 -15.30 0.74 11.22
N SER A 267 -16.38 -0.03 11.36
CA SER A 267 -17.44 -0.14 10.36
C SER A 267 -18.74 0.51 10.82
N VAL A 268 -19.58 0.87 9.84
CA VAL A 268 -20.94 1.40 10.10
C VAL A 268 -21.76 0.40 10.90
N GLU A 269 -21.62 -0.91 10.61
CA GLU A 269 -22.31 -1.98 11.28
C GLU A 269 -21.89 -2.09 12.76
N GLU A 270 -20.58 -2.02 13.05
CA GLU A 270 -20.07 -2.04 14.43
C GLU A 270 -20.56 -0.82 15.22
N CYS A 271 -20.49 0.37 14.63
CA CYS A 271 -20.98 1.61 15.23
C CYS A 271 -22.49 1.55 15.49
N ALA A 272 -23.29 1.11 14.52
CA ALA A 272 -24.74 0.97 14.68
C ALA A 272 -25.10 -0.03 15.78
N GLN A 273 -24.38 -1.16 15.88
CA GLN A 273 -24.58 -2.13 16.95
C GLN A 273 -24.23 -1.58 18.33
N ALA A 274 -23.14 -0.79 18.43
CA ALA A 274 -22.76 -0.13 19.69
C ALA A 274 -23.84 0.87 20.15
N LEU A 275 -24.33 1.69 19.23
CA LEU A 275 -25.42 2.66 19.49
C LEU A 275 -26.71 1.96 19.88
N TYR A 276 -27.08 0.89 19.17
CA TYR A 276 -28.30 0.13 19.48
C TYR A 276 -28.27 -0.45 20.91
N ARG A 277 -27.14 -1.03 21.32
CA ARG A 277 -26.95 -1.57 22.70
C ARG A 277 -27.05 -0.52 23.79
N LEU A 278 -26.68 0.72 23.50
CA LEU A 278 -26.74 1.82 24.44
C LEU A 278 -28.16 2.35 24.61
N LEU A 279 -29.01 2.24 23.56
CA LEU A 279 -30.37 2.78 23.56
C LEU A 279 -31.44 1.76 23.98
N THR A 280 -31.09 0.48 24.13
CA THR A 280 -31.99 -0.61 24.53
C THR A 280 -31.61 -1.20 25.88
#